data_5f617fa4f3d9d1eeb59baec8871b53e2
#
_entry.id   5f617fa4f3d9d1eeb59baec8871b53e2
#
_cell.length_a   1.000
_cell.length_b   1.000
_cell.length_c   1.000
_cell.angle_alpha   90.00
_cell.angle_beta   90.00
_cell.angle_gamma   90.00
#
_symmetry.space_group_name_H-M   'P 1'
#
loop_
_entity.id
_entity.type
_entity.pdbx_description
1 polymer ?
#
loop_
_entity_poly.entity_id
_entity_poly.type
_entity_poly.pdbx_seq_one_letter_code
_entity_poly.pdbx_strand_id
1 'polypeptide(L)'
;MLVILVGAALRLAAYFTVRSLWLDEAMLSNNIVGRTFVALLGPLGENQSAPWLFLFGEHAAAMVLGPNELALRLLPLVAGILLPWMVWLATTRLVDRETGIIAASIAALSPLLLYYSNEVKPYGTDALVSASLVFATLCVLEDAADRRRWLILVVAGAVGLVAAFPAAFILPACWGALLASANVRRSPHARRTLSLAAIVWIATLALPYLLVIRRAASDSFLTTYFSDRFLVPWRPGAFAALWGLWHDVSVEAFLGHDALASSSGAIAIVLSATILALCGVGLWEIWRRRGAAGALLLIGPIAIALAASTARVYPLTGRLWTFTAPLCAMLAAAGVRAVATRVRRDRSFTTSIVVTACLLATAGLDAAVGLTDPHFRRAHMRPLIQLLEEEQRTTGDPIYVMPRAAPQWLFYTTPWRSDPAPVPLDSAARWLEQRSCAPRGTQRARACQMLGAYSSVMYTEVGGFSGQADSSWADREMLRLRAAAAPCGWIVMHMAYAGEPLALARAVATHGGYVQNAIDGVFALPPLASRGERVRPNRDPATKAFRICFDRQAIGP
;
A
#
# COMPACT_ATOMS: atom_id res chain seq x y z
N MET A 1 11.63 -24.03 8.64
CA MET A 1 10.25 -24.39 8.21
C MET A 1 9.18 -23.87 9.16
N LEU A 2 9.27 -24.11 10.48
CA LEU A 2 8.26 -23.65 11.46
C LEU A 2 7.95 -22.14 11.34
N VAL A 3 8.96 -21.27 11.25
CA VAL A 3 8.76 -19.80 11.15
C VAL A 3 8.00 -19.41 9.88
N ILE A 4 8.24 -20.09 8.76
CA ILE A 4 7.50 -19.84 7.51
C ILE A 4 6.02 -20.22 7.71
N LEU A 5 5.74 -21.33 8.38
CA LEU A 5 4.37 -21.73 8.71
C LEU A 5 3.69 -20.76 9.66
N VAL A 6 4.40 -20.27 10.69
CA VAL A 6 3.89 -19.23 11.59
C VAL A 6 3.58 -17.94 10.80
N GLY A 7 4.49 -17.51 9.93
CA GLY A 7 4.26 -16.34 9.08
C GLY A 7 3.07 -16.51 8.13
N ALA A 8 2.86 -17.71 7.59
CA ALA A 8 1.68 -18.03 6.78
C ALA A 8 0.38 -18.00 7.63
N ALA A 9 0.42 -18.58 8.83
CA ALA A 9 -0.72 -18.58 9.75
C ALA A 9 -1.14 -17.15 10.17
N LEU A 10 -0.17 -16.26 10.46
CA LEU A 10 -0.44 -14.87 10.77
C LEU A 10 -1.11 -14.13 9.59
N ARG A 11 -0.66 -14.38 8.35
CA ARG A 11 -1.26 -13.80 7.14
C ARG A 11 -2.68 -14.30 6.91
N LEU A 12 -2.92 -15.60 7.10
CA LEU A 12 -4.26 -16.19 7.02
C LEU A 12 -5.16 -15.65 8.13
N ALA A 13 -4.68 -15.53 9.36
CA ALA A 13 -5.44 -14.94 10.46
C ALA A 13 -5.84 -13.49 10.13
N ALA A 14 -4.90 -12.67 9.65
CA ALA A 14 -5.19 -11.30 9.23
C ALA A 14 -6.17 -11.24 8.04
N TYR A 15 -6.03 -12.14 7.07
CA TYR A 15 -6.92 -12.22 5.91
C TYR A 15 -8.37 -12.50 6.30
N PHE A 16 -8.60 -13.42 7.21
CA PHE A 16 -9.95 -13.78 7.68
C PHE A 16 -10.57 -12.77 8.65
N THR A 17 -9.86 -11.71 9.06
CA THR A 17 -10.51 -10.60 9.78
C THR A 17 -11.47 -9.80 8.91
N VAL A 18 -11.39 -9.95 7.59
CA VAL A 18 -12.29 -9.33 6.59
C VAL A 18 -12.52 -7.84 6.86
N ARG A 19 -11.44 -7.10 7.12
CA ARG A 19 -11.52 -5.65 7.35
C ARG A 19 -12.07 -4.93 6.12
N SER A 20 -12.82 -3.86 6.31
CA SER A 20 -13.30 -3.01 5.20
C SER A 20 -12.11 -2.50 4.36
N LEU A 21 -12.36 -2.29 3.07
CA LEU A 21 -11.41 -1.60 2.19
C LEU A 21 -11.20 -0.17 2.68
N TRP A 22 -9.96 0.28 2.76
CA TRP A 22 -9.68 1.69 3.00
C TRP A 22 -9.63 2.46 1.66
N LEU A 23 -9.48 3.79 1.71
CA LEU A 23 -9.62 4.66 0.55
C LEU A 23 -8.88 4.18 -0.71
N ASP A 24 -7.56 3.97 -0.61
CA ASP A 24 -6.73 3.57 -1.76
C ASP A 24 -7.04 2.15 -2.25
N GLU A 25 -7.47 1.23 -1.35
CA GLU A 25 -7.93 -0.11 -1.74
C GLU A 25 -9.24 0.00 -2.52
N ALA A 26 -10.19 0.79 -2.02
CA ALA A 26 -11.49 0.96 -2.66
C ALA A 26 -11.37 1.61 -4.05
N MET A 27 -10.53 2.62 -4.20
CA MET A 27 -10.23 3.26 -5.48
C MET A 27 -9.72 2.24 -6.51
N LEU A 28 -8.78 1.38 -6.12
CA LEU A 28 -8.26 0.35 -7.02
C LEU A 28 -9.29 -0.76 -7.26
N SER A 29 -10.00 -1.19 -6.23
CA SER A 29 -11.02 -2.24 -6.29
C SER A 29 -12.16 -1.87 -7.24
N ASN A 30 -12.64 -0.63 -7.21
CA ASN A 30 -13.66 -0.13 -8.14
C ASN A 30 -13.21 -0.25 -9.60
N ASN A 31 -11.93 0.05 -9.89
CA ASN A 31 -11.37 -0.17 -11.22
C ASN A 31 -11.34 -1.66 -11.58
N ILE A 32 -10.92 -2.53 -10.65
CA ILE A 32 -10.80 -3.97 -10.88
C ILE A 32 -12.17 -4.60 -11.15
N VAL A 33 -13.18 -4.31 -10.33
CA VAL A 33 -14.49 -4.96 -10.44
C VAL A 33 -15.41 -4.29 -11.48
N GLY A 34 -15.19 -2.99 -11.75
CA GLY A 34 -16.02 -2.21 -12.69
C GLY A 34 -15.55 -2.22 -14.14
N ARG A 35 -14.46 -2.92 -14.48
CA ARG A 35 -13.88 -2.92 -15.82
C ARG A 35 -13.72 -4.33 -16.38
N THR A 36 -13.67 -4.44 -17.71
CA THR A 36 -13.28 -5.68 -18.40
C THR A 36 -11.76 -5.85 -18.41
N PHE A 37 -11.25 -7.06 -18.68
CA PHE A 37 -9.81 -7.33 -18.86
C PHE A 37 -9.15 -6.37 -19.86
N VAL A 38 -9.82 -6.08 -20.99
CA VAL A 38 -9.30 -5.17 -22.01
C VAL A 38 -9.24 -3.74 -21.49
N ALA A 39 -10.25 -3.29 -20.77
CA ALA A 39 -10.29 -1.95 -20.18
C ALA A 39 -9.25 -1.75 -19.05
N LEU A 40 -8.83 -2.82 -18.38
CA LEU A 40 -7.75 -2.79 -17.38
C LEU A 40 -6.35 -2.61 -17.98
N LEU A 41 -6.16 -2.81 -19.29
CA LEU A 41 -4.92 -2.49 -19.98
C LEU A 41 -4.69 -0.98 -20.14
N GLY A 42 -5.76 -0.19 -20.05
CA GLY A 42 -5.73 1.27 -20.18
C GLY A 42 -5.48 1.99 -18.85
N PRO A 43 -5.54 3.34 -18.86
CA PRO A 43 -5.44 4.16 -17.65
C PRO A 43 -6.58 3.82 -16.68
N LEU A 44 -6.22 3.71 -15.40
CA LEU A 44 -7.21 3.51 -14.34
C LEU A 44 -7.80 4.86 -13.90
N GLY A 45 -9.03 4.82 -13.36
CA GLY A 45 -9.67 5.97 -12.72
C GLY A 45 -9.04 6.30 -11.36
N GLU A 46 -9.40 7.46 -10.80
CA GLU A 46 -9.01 7.91 -9.47
C GLU A 46 -7.48 7.95 -9.23
N ASN A 47 -6.72 8.29 -10.28
CA ASN A 47 -5.27 8.38 -10.27
C ASN A 47 -4.58 7.09 -9.78
N GLN A 48 -5.22 5.94 -10.00
CA GLN A 48 -4.67 4.64 -9.67
C GLN A 48 -3.74 4.12 -10.77
N SER A 49 -2.76 3.32 -10.37
CA SER A 49 -1.88 2.58 -11.26
C SER A 49 -1.48 1.26 -10.61
N ALA A 50 -1.58 0.17 -11.36
CA ALA A 50 -1.12 -1.14 -10.90
C ALA A 50 -0.66 -1.99 -12.10
N PRO A 51 0.24 -2.97 -11.88
CA PRO A 51 0.70 -3.87 -12.94
C PRO A 51 -0.42 -4.73 -13.49
N TRP A 52 -0.39 -5.02 -14.79
CA TRP A 52 -1.48 -5.74 -15.47
C TRP A 52 -1.75 -7.13 -14.92
N LEU A 53 -0.71 -7.91 -14.64
CA LEU A 53 -0.91 -9.27 -14.12
C LEU A 53 -1.54 -9.25 -12.72
N PHE A 54 -1.21 -8.24 -11.90
CA PHE A 54 -1.88 -8.00 -10.64
C PHE A 54 -3.38 -7.69 -10.86
N LEU A 55 -3.69 -6.74 -11.73
CA LEU A 55 -5.08 -6.36 -12.05
C LEU A 55 -5.89 -7.55 -12.58
N PHE A 56 -5.31 -8.35 -13.47
CA PHE A 56 -5.97 -9.52 -14.06
C PHE A 56 -6.19 -10.63 -13.03
N GLY A 57 -5.21 -10.87 -12.17
CA GLY A 57 -5.33 -11.85 -11.09
C GLY A 57 -6.45 -11.49 -10.12
N GLU A 58 -6.51 -10.24 -9.67
CA GLU A 58 -7.55 -9.76 -8.77
C GLU A 58 -8.93 -9.72 -9.45
N HIS A 59 -8.99 -9.29 -10.72
CA HIS A 59 -10.24 -9.31 -11.49
C HIS A 59 -10.77 -10.74 -11.66
N ALA A 60 -9.90 -11.70 -12.00
CA ALA A 60 -10.28 -13.11 -12.11
C ALA A 60 -10.77 -13.67 -10.75
N ALA A 61 -10.08 -13.35 -9.65
CA ALA A 61 -10.50 -13.74 -8.31
C ALA A 61 -11.89 -13.16 -7.97
N ALA A 62 -12.12 -11.87 -8.28
CA ALA A 62 -13.43 -11.23 -8.07
C ALA A 62 -14.54 -11.83 -8.94
N MET A 63 -14.23 -12.25 -10.17
CA MET A 63 -15.19 -12.94 -11.03
C MET A 63 -15.62 -14.30 -10.48
N VAL A 64 -14.69 -15.06 -9.90
CA VAL A 64 -14.94 -16.42 -9.40
C VAL A 64 -15.55 -16.40 -7.99
N LEU A 65 -14.99 -15.60 -7.08
CA LEU A 65 -15.35 -15.58 -5.66
C LEU A 65 -16.34 -14.45 -5.29
N GLY A 66 -16.61 -13.57 -6.24
CA GLY A 66 -17.42 -12.38 -6.06
C GLY A 66 -16.61 -11.15 -5.68
N PRO A 67 -17.14 -9.94 -5.90
CA PRO A 67 -16.50 -8.67 -5.61
C PRO A 67 -16.55 -8.37 -4.10
N ASN A 68 -15.66 -8.96 -3.35
CA ASN A 68 -15.54 -8.82 -1.91
C ASN A 68 -14.08 -8.73 -1.47
N GLU A 69 -13.85 -8.38 -0.22
CA GLU A 69 -12.51 -8.13 0.32
C GLU A 69 -11.61 -9.37 0.29
N LEU A 70 -12.19 -10.57 0.46
CA LEU A 70 -11.42 -11.81 0.41
C LEU A 70 -10.92 -12.09 -1.00
N ALA A 71 -11.81 -11.97 -1.99
CA ALA A 71 -11.44 -12.16 -3.39
C ALA A 71 -10.31 -11.20 -3.81
N LEU A 72 -10.46 -9.90 -3.47
CA LEU A 72 -9.55 -8.84 -3.86
C LEU A 72 -8.22 -8.80 -3.08
N ARG A 73 -8.07 -9.56 -2.01
CA ARG A 73 -6.83 -9.71 -1.25
C ARG A 73 -6.18 -11.08 -1.43
N LEU A 74 -6.73 -11.91 -2.32
CA LEU A 74 -6.23 -13.28 -2.51
C LEU A 74 -4.82 -13.29 -3.10
N LEU A 75 -4.55 -12.47 -4.12
CA LEU A 75 -3.23 -12.43 -4.76
C LEU A 75 -2.15 -11.86 -3.83
N PRO A 76 -2.36 -10.73 -3.11
CA PRO A 76 -1.46 -10.28 -2.06
C PRO A 76 -1.20 -11.32 -0.98
N LEU A 77 -2.23 -12.06 -0.54
CA LEU A 77 -2.07 -13.14 0.43
C LEU A 77 -1.15 -14.25 -0.08
N VAL A 78 -1.41 -14.75 -1.29
CA VAL A 78 -0.57 -15.79 -1.91
C VAL A 78 0.87 -15.31 -2.06
N ALA A 79 1.07 -14.09 -2.55
CA ALA A 79 2.39 -13.48 -2.67
C ALA A 79 3.09 -13.38 -1.30
N GLY A 80 2.37 -12.94 -0.27
CA GLY A 80 2.90 -12.82 1.09
C GLY A 80 3.27 -14.17 1.73
N ILE A 81 2.50 -15.23 1.48
CA ILE A 81 2.81 -16.58 1.97
C ILE A 81 4.06 -17.16 1.29
N LEU A 82 4.19 -16.94 -0.02
CA LEU A 82 5.33 -17.44 -0.80
C LEU A 82 6.63 -16.66 -0.57
N LEU A 83 6.53 -15.39 -0.19
CA LEU A 83 7.68 -14.50 -0.05
C LEU A 83 8.75 -15.00 0.94
N PRO A 84 8.45 -15.41 2.19
CA PRO A 84 9.47 -15.92 3.10
C PRO A 84 10.18 -17.18 2.58
N TRP A 85 9.47 -18.01 1.81
CA TRP A 85 10.05 -19.19 1.14
C TRP A 85 11.07 -18.77 0.09
N MET A 86 10.72 -17.79 -0.77
CA MET A 86 11.64 -17.29 -1.80
C MET A 86 12.86 -16.59 -1.20
N VAL A 87 12.67 -15.83 -0.11
CA VAL A 87 13.78 -15.21 0.64
C VAL A 87 14.70 -16.28 1.22
N TRP A 88 14.15 -17.37 1.79
CA TRP A 88 14.94 -18.50 2.28
C TRP A 88 15.78 -19.13 1.16
N LEU A 89 15.16 -19.43 0.01
CA LEU A 89 15.83 -20.06 -1.13
C LEU A 89 16.95 -19.16 -1.67
N ALA A 90 16.68 -17.88 -1.86
CA ALA A 90 17.65 -16.90 -2.37
C ALA A 90 18.83 -16.73 -1.40
N THR A 91 18.55 -16.55 -0.11
CA THR A 91 19.61 -16.33 0.89
C THR A 91 20.45 -17.58 1.14
N THR A 92 19.83 -18.76 1.08
CA THR A 92 20.55 -20.04 1.20
C THR A 92 21.59 -20.19 0.09
N ARG A 93 21.25 -19.78 -1.15
CA ARG A 93 22.21 -19.78 -2.26
C ARG A 93 23.24 -18.66 -2.16
N LEU A 94 22.83 -17.52 -1.66
CA LEU A 94 23.69 -16.33 -1.56
C LEU A 94 24.78 -16.52 -0.50
N VAL A 95 24.42 -17.08 0.66
CA VAL A 95 25.30 -17.22 1.83
C VAL A 95 25.35 -18.68 2.30
N ASP A 96 24.34 -19.12 3.08
CA ASP A 96 24.19 -20.48 3.59
C ASP A 96 22.77 -20.72 4.16
N ARG A 97 22.47 -21.99 4.52
CA ARG A 97 21.14 -22.41 5.01
C ARG A 97 20.74 -21.72 6.31
N GLU A 98 21.66 -21.50 7.23
CA GLU A 98 21.39 -20.88 8.54
C GLU A 98 21.04 -19.41 8.35
N THR A 99 21.78 -18.69 7.51
CA THR A 99 21.47 -17.30 7.12
C THR A 99 20.12 -17.23 6.41
N GLY A 100 19.81 -18.22 5.56
CA GLY A 100 18.52 -18.34 4.90
C GLY A 100 17.35 -18.44 5.89
N ILE A 101 17.49 -19.21 6.97
CA ILE A 101 16.48 -19.32 8.02
C ILE A 101 16.26 -17.96 8.71
N ILE A 102 17.34 -17.23 9.02
CA ILE A 102 17.26 -15.92 9.65
C ILE A 102 16.54 -14.92 8.73
N ALA A 103 16.91 -14.86 7.44
CA ALA A 103 16.29 -13.98 6.48
C ALA A 103 14.79 -14.29 6.30
N ALA A 104 14.43 -15.58 6.21
CA ALA A 104 13.05 -16.01 6.15
C ALA A 104 12.27 -15.63 7.41
N SER A 105 12.90 -15.69 8.60
CA SER A 105 12.27 -15.28 9.86
C SER A 105 11.95 -13.79 9.85
N ILE A 106 12.87 -12.95 9.39
CA ILE A 106 12.65 -11.52 9.22
C ILE A 106 11.49 -11.28 8.24
N ALA A 107 11.49 -11.91 7.07
CA ALA A 107 10.43 -11.73 6.07
C ALA A 107 9.06 -12.29 6.52
N ALA A 108 9.05 -13.39 7.29
CA ALA A 108 7.84 -14.03 7.79
C ALA A 108 7.12 -13.19 8.85
N LEU A 109 7.88 -12.54 9.74
CA LEU A 109 7.37 -11.81 10.90
C LEU A 109 7.39 -10.29 10.73
N SER A 110 7.89 -9.77 9.61
CA SER A 110 7.89 -8.34 9.30
C SER A 110 6.47 -7.76 9.26
N PRO A 111 6.11 -6.77 10.12
CA PRO A 111 4.81 -6.12 10.10
C PRO A 111 4.47 -5.49 8.75
N LEU A 112 5.44 -4.82 8.10
CA LEU A 112 5.29 -4.26 6.76
C LEU A 112 4.83 -5.31 5.75
N LEU A 113 5.50 -6.48 5.72
CA LEU A 113 5.18 -7.54 4.77
C LEU A 113 3.92 -8.32 5.16
N LEU A 114 3.56 -8.40 6.45
CA LEU A 114 2.28 -8.91 6.94
C LEU A 114 1.14 -7.99 6.49
N TYR A 115 1.30 -6.68 6.67
CA TYR A 115 0.30 -5.68 6.28
C TYR A 115 0.01 -5.74 4.78
N TYR A 116 1.04 -5.65 3.91
CA TYR A 116 0.87 -5.66 2.46
C TYR A 116 0.53 -7.03 1.86
N SER A 117 0.53 -8.08 2.64
CA SER A 117 -0.07 -9.37 2.23
C SER A 117 -1.60 -9.39 2.35
N ASN A 118 -2.21 -8.36 2.93
CA ASN A 118 -3.64 -8.23 3.18
C ASN A 118 -4.19 -6.88 2.72
N GLU A 119 -3.60 -6.28 1.70
CA GLU A 119 -4.05 -5.02 1.11
C GLU A 119 -4.20 -5.17 -0.41
N VAL A 120 -5.28 -4.61 -0.97
CA VAL A 120 -5.54 -4.62 -2.43
C VAL A 120 -4.58 -3.65 -3.12
N LYS A 121 -3.29 -3.96 -3.04
CA LYS A 121 -2.18 -3.22 -3.65
C LYS A 121 -1.06 -4.18 -4.07
N PRO A 122 -0.29 -3.88 -5.12
CA PRO A 122 0.73 -4.79 -5.66
C PRO A 122 1.99 -4.93 -4.79
N TYR A 123 2.10 -4.23 -3.64
CA TYR A 123 3.35 -4.14 -2.87
C TYR A 123 3.86 -5.49 -2.35
N GLY A 124 2.95 -6.39 -1.93
CA GLY A 124 3.32 -7.77 -1.57
C GLY A 124 3.82 -8.57 -2.76
N THR A 125 3.19 -8.39 -3.93
CA THR A 125 3.62 -9.01 -5.20
C THR A 125 4.97 -8.44 -5.65
N ASP A 126 5.20 -7.13 -5.51
CA ASP A 126 6.48 -6.48 -5.82
C ASP A 126 7.63 -7.09 -5.01
N ALA A 127 7.40 -7.34 -3.71
CA ALA A 127 8.38 -7.98 -2.83
C ALA A 127 8.66 -9.44 -3.24
N LEU A 128 7.62 -10.22 -3.59
CA LEU A 128 7.78 -11.59 -4.06
C LEU A 128 8.58 -11.64 -5.37
N VAL A 129 8.24 -10.80 -6.34
CA VAL A 129 8.96 -10.69 -7.62
C VAL A 129 10.43 -10.33 -7.39
N SER A 130 10.70 -9.38 -6.47
CA SER A 130 12.07 -9.00 -6.10
C SER A 130 12.89 -10.20 -5.63
N ALA A 131 12.40 -10.95 -4.64
CA ALA A 131 13.08 -12.14 -4.12
C ALA A 131 13.23 -13.23 -5.19
N SER A 132 12.21 -13.42 -6.04
CA SER A 132 12.19 -14.44 -7.09
C SER A 132 13.22 -14.17 -8.19
N LEU A 133 13.36 -12.92 -8.62
CA LEU A 133 14.35 -12.52 -9.63
C LEU A 133 15.77 -12.64 -9.09
N VAL A 134 16.01 -12.27 -7.83
CA VAL A 134 17.30 -12.51 -7.17
C VAL A 134 17.61 -14.01 -7.13
N PHE A 135 16.66 -14.84 -6.72
CA PHE A 135 16.83 -16.29 -6.68
C PHE A 135 17.14 -16.88 -8.06
N ALA A 136 16.35 -16.53 -9.09
CA ALA A 136 16.55 -17.01 -10.45
C ALA A 136 17.92 -16.60 -11.01
N THR A 137 18.38 -15.38 -10.72
CA THR A 137 19.71 -14.91 -11.11
C THR A 137 20.82 -15.67 -10.41
N LEU A 138 20.69 -15.96 -9.11
CA LEU A 138 21.65 -16.79 -8.38
C LEU A 138 21.76 -18.20 -8.95
N CYS A 139 20.65 -18.80 -9.39
CA CYS A 139 20.68 -20.09 -10.08
C CYS A 139 21.53 -20.06 -11.36
N VAL A 140 21.43 -18.99 -12.16
CA VAL A 140 22.26 -18.82 -13.36
C VAL A 140 23.73 -18.55 -13.01
N LEU A 141 24.00 -17.78 -11.95
CA LEU A 141 25.37 -17.52 -11.49
C LEU A 141 26.08 -18.78 -10.99
N GLU A 142 25.34 -19.76 -10.46
CA GLU A 142 25.90 -21.06 -10.05
C GLU A 142 26.26 -21.94 -11.23
N ASP A 143 25.45 -21.94 -12.29
CA ASP A 143 25.70 -22.70 -13.51
C ASP A 143 25.17 -21.92 -14.73
N ALA A 144 26.08 -21.16 -15.35
CA ALA A 144 25.78 -20.36 -16.53
C ALA A 144 25.68 -21.18 -17.82
N ALA A 145 25.99 -22.49 -17.79
CA ALA A 145 25.87 -23.39 -18.94
C ALA A 145 24.44 -23.99 -19.04
N ASP A 146 23.72 -24.05 -17.95
CA ASP A 146 22.38 -24.64 -17.90
C ASP A 146 21.33 -23.73 -18.58
N ARG A 147 20.88 -24.19 -19.77
CA ARG A 147 19.84 -23.48 -20.57
C ARG A 147 18.49 -23.35 -19.82
N ARG A 148 18.13 -24.31 -18.98
CA ARG A 148 16.88 -24.30 -18.23
C ARG A 148 16.86 -23.17 -17.20
N ARG A 149 17.99 -22.92 -16.53
CA ARG A 149 18.13 -21.81 -15.57
C ARG A 149 17.98 -20.45 -16.26
N TRP A 150 18.58 -20.31 -17.46
CA TRP A 150 18.38 -19.12 -18.28
C TRP A 150 16.94 -18.95 -18.72
N LEU A 151 16.27 -20.00 -19.18
CA LEU A 151 14.86 -19.92 -19.57
C LEU A 151 13.99 -19.49 -18.40
N ILE A 152 14.20 -20.06 -17.20
CA ILE A 152 13.48 -19.66 -15.98
C ILE A 152 13.71 -18.18 -15.69
N LEU A 153 14.94 -17.68 -15.76
CA LEU A 153 15.25 -16.27 -15.50
C LEU A 153 14.60 -15.35 -16.54
N VAL A 154 14.67 -15.69 -17.83
CA VAL A 154 14.08 -14.89 -18.91
C VAL A 154 12.56 -14.79 -18.75
N VAL A 155 11.90 -15.92 -18.50
CA VAL A 155 10.45 -15.98 -18.30
C VAL A 155 10.05 -15.28 -17.01
N ALA A 156 10.75 -15.54 -15.89
CA ALA A 156 10.49 -14.87 -14.63
C ALA A 156 10.66 -13.34 -14.74
N GLY A 157 11.65 -12.89 -15.51
CA GLY A 157 11.85 -11.46 -15.77
C GLY A 157 10.73 -10.84 -16.60
N ALA A 158 10.30 -11.51 -17.67
CA ALA A 158 9.18 -11.05 -18.51
C ALA A 158 7.86 -11.01 -17.70
N VAL A 159 7.55 -12.08 -16.97
CA VAL A 159 6.38 -12.12 -16.06
C VAL A 159 6.51 -11.06 -14.97
N GLY A 160 7.68 -10.88 -14.38
CA GLY A 160 7.95 -9.88 -13.36
C GLY A 160 7.64 -8.45 -13.83
N LEU A 161 7.99 -8.09 -15.08
CA LEU A 161 7.72 -6.76 -15.63
C LEU A 161 6.25 -6.43 -15.80
N VAL A 162 5.40 -7.43 -15.99
CA VAL A 162 3.93 -7.24 -16.08
C VAL A 162 3.24 -7.48 -14.73
N ALA A 163 3.93 -8.04 -13.74
CA ALA A 163 3.41 -8.33 -12.40
C ALA A 163 3.80 -7.29 -11.35
N ALA A 164 4.92 -6.55 -11.56
CA ALA A 164 5.53 -5.68 -10.56
C ALA A 164 6.30 -4.53 -11.23
N PHE A 165 5.93 -3.29 -10.96
CA PHE A 165 6.66 -2.13 -11.51
C PHE A 165 8.15 -2.10 -11.09
N PRO A 166 8.53 -2.45 -9.84
CA PRO A 166 9.94 -2.48 -9.45
C PRO A 166 10.81 -3.49 -10.19
N ALA A 167 10.24 -4.46 -10.92
CA ALA A 167 11.01 -5.35 -11.79
C ALA A 167 11.88 -4.58 -12.80
N ALA A 168 11.45 -3.36 -13.20
CA ALA A 168 12.22 -2.45 -14.04
C ALA A 168 13.52 -1.96 -13.37
N PHE A 169 13.65 -2.01 -12.04
CA PHE A 169 14.87 -1.68 -11.30
C PHE A 169 15.69 -2.93 -10.98
N ILE A 170 15.01 -4.06 -10.80
CA ILE A 170 15.64 -5.32 -10.37
C ILE A 170 16.37 -5.99 -11.56
N LEU A 171 15.74 -6.03 -12.73
CA LEU A 171 16.30 -6.71 -13.89
C LEU A 171 17.61 -6.10 -14.41
N PRO A 172 17.79 -4.76 -14.49
CA PRO A 172 19.10 -4.19 -14.83
C PRO A 172 20.17 -4.53 -13.80
N ALA A 173 19.82 -4.61 -12.51
CA ALA A 173 20.75 -5.06 -11.47
C ALA A 173 21.13 -6.55 -11.63
N CYS A 174 20.15 -7.42 -11.95
CA CYS A 174 20.39 -8.82 -12.29
C CYS A 174 21.31 -8.94 -13.51
N TRP A 175 21.06 -8.17 -14.56
CA TRP A 175 21.88 -8.12 -15.76
C TRP A 175 23.32 -7.68 -15.45
N GLY A 176 23.48 -6.62 -14.65
CA GLY A 176 24.79 -6.14 -14.17
C GLY A 176 25.53 -7.18 -13.33
N ALA A 177 24.82 -7.91 -12.45
CA ALA A 177 25.39 -8.98 -11.65
C ALA A 177 25.89 -10.15 -12.51
N LEU A 178 25.13 -10.54 -13.53
CA LEU A 178 25.53 -11.57 -14.50
C LEU A 178 26.76 -11.12 -15.32
N LEU A 179 26.80 -9.86 -15.74
CA LEU A 179 27.96 -9.28 -16.41
C LEU A 179 29.22 -9.25 -15.52
N ALA A 180 29.05 -9.00 -14.21
CA ALA A 180 30.16 -9.01 -13.26
C ALA A 180 30.75 -10.43 -13.08
N SER A 181 29.98 -11.48 -13.38
CA SER A 181 30.44 -12.88 -13.26
C SER A 181 31.43 -13.27 -14.34
N ALA A 182 32.58 -13.79 -13.92
CA ALA A 182 33.61 -14.31 -14.84
C ALA A 182 33.09 -15.48 -15.69
N ASN A 183 32.23 -16.35 -15.11
CA ASN A 183 31.66 -17.50 -15.79
C ASN A 183 30.78 -17.09 -16.97
N VAL A 184 29.97 -16.04 -16.79
CA VAL A 184 29.12 -15.48 -17.85
C VAL A 184 29.97 -14.78 -18.91
N ARG A 185 30.97 -13.96 -18.51
CA ARG A 185 31.81 -13.22 -19.44
C ARG A 185 32.66 -14.14 -20.33
N ARG A 186 33.13 -15.26 -19.80
CA ARG A 186 33.98 -16.22 -20.56
C ARG A 186 33.19 -17.12 -21.50
N SER A 187 31.88 -17.30 -21.28
CA SER A 187 31.02 -18.15 -22.10
C SER A 187 30.34 -17.36 -23.22
N PRO A 188 30.65 -17.60 -24.51
CA PRO A 188 29.97 -16.96 -25.64
C PRO A 188 28.46 -17.24 -25.65
N HIS A 189 28.06 -18.47 -25.26
CA HIS A 189 26.66 -18.84 -25.14
C HIS A 189 25.93 -18.01 -24.06
N ALA A 190 26.51 -17.94 -22.85
CA ALA A 190 25.91 -17.16 -21.75
C ALA A 190 25.78 -15.67 -22.09
N ARG A 191 26.78 -15.08 -22.76
CA ARG A 191 26.71 -13.68 -23.22
C ARG A 191 25.58 -13.44 -24.23
N ARG A 192 25.46 -14.35 -25.25
CA ARG A 192 24.36 -14.27 -26.23
C ARG A 192 22.99 -14.39 -25.54
N THR A 193 22.85 -15.33 -24.61
CA THR A 193 21.60 -15.51 -23.85
C THR A 193 21.27 -14.30 -22.98
N LEU A 194 22.29 -13.69 -22.35
CA LEU A 194 22.12 -12.46 -21.56
C LEU A 194 21.66 -11.29 -22.42
N SER A 195 22.22 -11.14 -23.65
CA SER A 195 21.76 -10.10 -24.59
C SER A 195 20.32 -10.35 -25.06
N LEU A 196 19.98 -11.60 -25.37
CA LEU A 196 18.60 -11.98 -25.73
C LEU A 196 17.63 -11.75 -24.58
N ALA A 197 18.02 -12.05 -23.33
CA ALA A 197 17.22 -11.76 -22.15
C ALA A 197 16.91 -10.25 -22.03
N ALA A 198 17.94 -9.40 -22.23
CA ALA A 198 17.75 -7.95 -22.20
C ALA A 198 16.77 -7.48 -23.29
N ILE A 199 16.87 -8.01 -24.52
CA ILE A 199 15.97 -7.69 -25.63
C ILE A 199 14.53 -8.09 -25.26
N VAL A 200 14.32 -9.30 -24.75
CA VAL A 200 12.98 -9.79 -24.33
C VAL A 200 12.41 -8.89 -23.22
N TRP A 201 13.20 -8.54 -22.22
CA TRP A 201 12.74 -7.70 -21.11
C TRP A 201 12.42 -6.27 -21.56
N ILE A 202 13.26 -5.67 -22.42
CA ILE A 202 12.99 -4.33 -22.98
C ILE A 202 11.71 -4.36 -23.82
N ALA A 203 11.54 -5.37 -24.68
CA ALA A 203 10.34 -5.53 -25.49
C ALA A 203 9.07 -5.74 -24.61
N THR A 204 9.19 -6.54 -23.54
CA THR A 204 8.10 -6.76 -22.59
C THR A 204 7.73 -5.47 -21.83
N LEU A 205 8.72 -4.68 -21.42
CA LEU A 205 8.49 -3.41 -20.71
C LEU A 205 7.90 -2.33 -21.61
N ALA A 206 8.19 -2.36 -22.91
CA ALA A 206 7.81 -1.29 -23.83
C ALA A 206 6.31 -1.01 -23.83
N LEU A 207 5.46 -2.05 -23.82
CA LEU A 207 4.01 -1.89 -23.87
C LEU A 207 3.43 -1.32 -22.55
N PRO A 208 3.71 -1.86 -21.34
CA PRO A 208 3.32 -1.23 -20.08
C PRO A 208 3.85 0.19 -19.93
N TYR A 209 5.08 0.45 -20.38
CA TYR A 209 5.67 1.78 -20.35
C TYR A 209 4.85 2.78 -21.17
N LEU A 210 4.53 2.45 -22.41
CA LEU A 210 3.82 3.35 -23.32
C LEU A 210 2.36 3.58 -22.90
N LEU A 211 1.68 2.54 -22.42
CA LEU A 211 0.25 2.60 -22.13
C LEU A 211 -0.06 3.08 -20.70
N VAL A 212 0.80 2.77 -19.72
CA VAL A 212 0.54 3.03 -18.30
C VAL A 212 1.56 3.98 -17.69
N ILE A 213 2.85 3.58 -17.66
CA ILE A 213 3.88 4.28 -16.87
C ILE A 213 4.11 5.71 -17.39
N ARG A 214 4.23 5.88 -18.69
CA ARG A 214 4.43 7.19 -19.32
C ARG A 214 3.28 8.16 -19.00
N ARG A 215 2.04 7.67 -19.01
CA ARG A 215 0.86 8.49 -18.70
C ARG A 215 0.80 8.85 -17.22
N ALA A 216 1.07 7.89 -16.32
CA ALA A 216 1.16 8.16 -14.90
C ALA A 216 2.27 9.18 -14.57
N ALA A 217 3.41 9.11 -15.26
CA ALA A 217 4.51 10.07 -15.09
C ALA A 217 4.19 11.48 -15.61
N SER A 218 3.25 11.61 -16.55
CA SER A 218 2.76 12.91 -17.08
C SER A 218 1.50 13.43 -16.40
N ASP A 219 0.94 12.68 -15.45
CA ASP A 219 -0.26 13.08 -14.70
C ASP A 219 0.06 14.26 -13.77
N SER A 220 -0.65 15.37 -13.95
CA SER A 220 -0.43 16.60 -13.19
C SER A 220 -0.73 16.43 -11.69
N PHE A 221 -1.70 15.61 -11.34
CA PHE A 221 -2.04 15.31 -9.95
C PHE A 221 -0.91 14.52 -9.28
N LEU A 222 -0.44 13.42 -9.89
CA LEU A 222 0.62 12.59 -9.32
C LEU A 222 1.95 13.36 -9.21
N THR A 223 2.29 14.17 -10.22
CA THR A 223 3.50 14.99 -10.19
C THR A 223 3.45 16.06 -9.11
N THR A 224 2.29 16.68 -8.87
CA THR A 224 2.08 17.63 -7.77
C THR A 224 2.07 16.93 -6.40
N TYR A 225 1.36 15.82 -6.28
CA TYR A 225 1.24 15.05 -5.04
C TYR A 225 2.59 14.53 -4.54
N PHE A 226 3.48 14.14 -5.44
CA PHE A 226 4.82 13.65 -5.10
C PHE A 226 5.94 14.69 -5.28
N SER A 227 5.62 15.98 -5.50
CA SER A 227 6.60 17.00 -5.85
C SER A 227 7.73 17.16 -4.83
N ASP A 228 7.44 17.00 -3.54
CA ASP A 228 8.35 17.07 -2.40
C ASP A 228 9.01 15.75 -2.04
N ARG A 229 8.64 14.65 -2.71
CA ARG A 229 9.06 13.28 -2.40
C ARG A 229 10.02 12.67 -3.41
N PHE A 230 10.70 13.50 -4.18
CA PHE A 230 11.77 13.06 -5.08
C PHE A 230 13.14 13.39 -4.50
N LEU A 231 14.11 12.50 -4.74
CA LEU A 231 15.48 12.75 -4.34
C LEU A 231 16.08 13.89 -5.18
N VAL A 232 16.55 14.92 -4.51
CA VAL A 232 17.28 16.02 -5.16
C VAL A 232 18.66 16.11 -4.51
N PRO A 233 19.68 15.36 -5.02
CA PRO A 233 20.97 15.16 -4.33
C PRO A 233 21.73 16.44 -3.97
N TRP A 234 21.55 17.50 -4.77
CA TRP A 234 22.24 18.79 -4.59
C TRP A 234 21.48 19.77 -3.69
N ARG A 235 20.30 19.40 -3.17
CA ARG A 235 19.57 20.26 -2.21
C ARG A 235 19.99 19.97 -0.77
N PRO A 236 20.07 21.02 0.08
CA PRO A 236 20.13 20.81 1.52
C PRO A 236 18.95 19.93 1.96
N GLY A 237 19.21 18.89 2.73
CA GLY A 237 18.18 17.95 3.16
C GLY A 237 18.08 16.65 2.37
N ALA A 238 18.84 16.43 1.28
CA ALA A 238 18.86 15.16 0.54
C ALA A 238 19.20 13.97 1.45
N PHE A 239 20.17 14.14 2.36
CA PHE A 239 20.50 13.12 3.36
C PHE A 239 19.33 12.85 4.32
N ALA A 240 18.66 13.89 4.78
CA ALA A 240 17.49 13.75 5.65
C ALA A 240 16.33 13.01 4.95
N ALA A 241 16.13 13.26 3.65
CA ALA A 241 15.13 12.54 2.85
C ALA A 241 15.48 11.03 2.71
N LEU A 242 16.74 10.70 2.47
CA LEU A 242 17.20 9.31 2.41
C LEU A 242 17.12 8.64 3.77
N TRP A 243 17.52 9.34 4.84
CA TRP A 243 17.38 8.83 6.20
C TRP A 243 15.90 8.63 6.56
N GLY A 244 15.03 9.59 6.23
CA GLY A 244 13.59 9.47 6.44
C GLY A 244 13.00 8.24 5.75
N LEU A 245 13.29 8.03 4.47
CA LEU A 245 12.87 6.84 3.74
C LEU A 245 13.37 5.54 4.40
N TRP A 246 14.67 5.50 4.74
CA TRP A 246 15.26 4.35 5.41
C TRP A 246 14.60 4.10 6.77
N HIS A 247 14.42 5.16 7.54
CA HIS A 247 13.77 5.11 8.86
C HIS A 247 12.36 4.56 8.75
N ASP A 248 11.53 5.11 7.86
CA ASP A 248 10.15 4.67 7.65
C ASP A 248 10.10 3.19 7.26
N VAL A 249 10.86 2.78 6.24
CA VAL A 249 10.86 1.39 5.78
C VAL A 249 11.40 0.43 6.85
N SER A 250 12.47 0.78 7.56
CA SER A 250 13.06 -0.10 8.59
C SER A 250 12.19 -0.21 9.82
N VAL A 251 11.56 0.88 10.25
CA VAL A 251 10.66 0.87 11.41
C VAL A 251 9.36 0.13 11.08
N GLU A 252 8.74 0.40 9.94
CA GLU A 252 7.56 -0.37 9.51
C GLU A 252 7.88 -1.86 9.34
N ALA A 253 9.09 -2.21 8.89
CA ALA A 253 9.49 -3.59 8.70
C ALA A 253 9.76 -4.37 9.99
N PHE A 254 10.20 -3.69 11.07
CA PHE A 254 10.65 -4.35 12.30
C PHE A 254 9.85 -3.98 13.55
N LEU A 255 9.20 -2.81 13.59
CA LEU A 255 8.41 -2.38 14.74
C LEU A 255 6.91 -2.38 14.48
N GLY A 256 6.50 -2.18 13.22
CA GLY A 256 5.11 -1.94 12.85
C GLY A 256 4.70 -0.46 12.89
N HIS A 257 3.55 -0.19 12.29
CA HIS A 257 3.08 1.18 12.06
C HIS A 257 2.67 1.90 13.35
N ASP A 258 2.07 1.18 14.29
CA ASP A 258 1.52 1.76 15.52
C ASP A 258 2.55 1.84 16.65
N ALA A 259 3.60 1.02 16.60
CA ALA A 259 4.74 1.14 17.49
C ALA A 259 5.54 2.44 17.24
N LEU A 260 5.54 2.96 16.02
CA LEU A 260 6.09 4.28 15.68
C LEU A 260 5.40 5.43 16.43
N ALA A 261 4.09 5.35 16.54
CA ALA A 261 3.28 6.38 17.20
C ALA A 261 3.45 6.38 18.73
N SER A 262 3.87 5.24 19.30
CA SER A 262 3.99 5.02 20.74
C SER A 262 5.44 4.97 21.25
N SER A 263 6.43 4.70 20.37
CA SER A 263 7.85 4.64 20.76
C SER A 263 8.46 6.04 20.92
N SER A 264 9.34 6.20 21.89
CA SER A 264 10.21 7.37 21.93
C SER A 264 11.02 7.40 20.62
N GLY A 265 11.06 8.53 19.91
CA GLY A 265 11.79 8.66 18.63
C GLY A 265 13.24 8.16 18.70
N ALA A 266 13.86 8.16 19.90
CA ALA A 266 15.19 7.63 20.16
C ALA A 266 15.31 6.11 19.89
N ILE A 267 14.33 5.30 20.31
CA ILE A 267 14.35 3.83 20.10
C ILE A 267 14.27 3.52 18.60
N ALA A 268 13.37 4.19 17.89
CA ALA A 268 13.21 4.01 16.45
C ALA A 268 14.47 4.40 15.68
N ILE A 269 15.14 5.50 16.06
CA ILE A 269 16.42 5.94 15.46
C ILE A 269 17.52 4.90 15.71
N VAL A 270 17.68 4.44 16.95
CA VAL A 270 18.71 3.43 17.30
C VAL A 270 18.47 2.13 16.55
N LEU A 271 17.22 1.68 16.46
CA LEU A 271 16.87 0.47 15.69
C LEU A 271 17.19 0.63 14.21
N SER A 272 16.77 1.73 13.60
CA SER A 272 17.03 2.00 12.17
C SER A 272 18.54 2.05 11.88
N ALA A 273 19.32 2.70 12.74
CA ALA A 273 20.78 2.75 12.64
C ALA A 273 21.42 1.36 12.80
N THR A 274 20.91 0.55 13.74
CA THR A 274 21.38 -0.83 13.96
C THR A 274 21.11 -1.71 12.76
N ILE A 275 19.91 -1.64 12.18
CA ILE A 275 19.55 -2.41 10.97
C ILE A 275 20.42 -1.98 9.80
N LEU A 276 20.65 -0.67 9.61
CA LEU A 276 21.52 -0.15 8.57
C LEU A 276 22.97 -0.67 8.72
N ALA A 277 23.49 -0.66 9.93
CA ALA A 277 24.81 -1.20 10.22
C ALA A 277 24.90 -2.72 9.93
N LEU A 278 23.87 -3.49 10.32
CA LEU A 278 23.78 -4.91 10.00
C LEU A 278 23.70 -5.15 8.49
N CYS A 279 22.92 -4.36 7.75
CA CYS A 279 22.89 -4.43 6.29
C CYS A 279 24.26 -4.12 5.67
N GLY A 280 24.99 -3.14 6.19
CA GLY A 280 26.36 -2.81 5.76
C GLY A 280 27.35 -3.96 6.00
N VAL A 281 27.33 -4.56 7.19
CA VAL A 281 28.14 -5.75 7.50
C VAL A 281 27.77 -6.94 6.61
N GLY A 282 26.46 -7.14 6.38
CA GLY A 282 25.97 -8.19 5.49
C GLY A 282 26.39 -7.99 4.05
N LEU A 283 26.32 -6.76 3.55
CA LEU A 283 26.81 -6.43 2.21
C LEU A 283 28.31 -6.74 2.05
N TRP A 284 29.10 -6.36 3.05
CA TRP A 284 30.54 -6.69 3.08
C TRP A 284 30.78 -8.19 3.05
N GLU A 285 30.03 -8.98 3.85
CA GLU A 285 30.19 -10.44 3.89
C GLU A 285 29.79 -11.09 2.56
N ILE A 286 28.70 -10.60 1.92
CA ILE A 286 28.26 -11.05 0.60
C ILE A 286 29.29 -10.69 -0.48
N TRP A 287 29.85 -9.47 -0.43
CA TRP A 287 30.92 -9.07 -1.33
C TRP A 287 32.13 -10.00 -1.20
N ARG A 288 32.54 -10.33 0.02
CA ARG A 288 33.67 -11.26 0.26
C ARG A 288 33.40 -12.66 -0.30
N ARG A 289 32.17 -13.16 -0.23
CA ARG A 289 31.80 -14.53 -0.66
C ARG A 289 31.47 -14.62 -2.15
N ARG A 290 30.76 -13.65 -2.68
CA ARG A 290 30.18 -13.67 -4.04
C ARG A 290 30.72 -12.56 -4.95
N GLY A 291 31.63 -11.72 -4.45
CA GLY A 291 32.19 -10.59 -5.20
C GLY A 291 31.15 -9.55 -5.59
N ALA A 292 31.46 -8.76 -6.61
CA ALA A 292 30.58 -7.70 -7.11
C ALA A 292 29.22 -8.22 -7.58
N ALA A 293 29.13 -9.43 -8.10
CA ALA A 293 27.86 -10.00 -8.58
C ALA A 293 26.85 -10.12 -7.44
N GLY A 294 27.24 -10.65 -6.27
CA GLY A 294 26.36 -10.77 -5.12
C GLY A 294 25.92 -9.43 -4.54
N ALA A 295 26.84 -8.46 -4.48
CA ALA A 295 26.52 -7.12 -3.99
C ALA A 295 25.57 -6.38 -4.93
N LEU A 296 25.80 -6.43 -6.24
CA LEU A 296 24.94 -5.79 -7.26
C LEU A 296 23.51 -6.32 -7.23
N LEU A 297 23.30 -7.62 -6.95
CA LEU A 297 21.96 -8.19 -6.84
C LEU A 297 21.11 -7.55 -5.75
N LEU A 298 21.71 -7.11 -4.63
CA LEU A 298 20.96 -6.58 -3.50
C LEU A 298 20.95 -5.05 -3.45
N ILE A 299 22.07 -4.39 -3.79
CA ILE A 299 22.16 -2.93 -3.76
C ILE A 299 21.77 -2.30 -5.10
N GLY A 300 22.00 -3.00 -6.21
CA GLY A 300 21.69 -2.50 -7.56
C GLY A 300 20.26 -2.02 -7.73
N PRO A 301 19.22 -2.81 -7.35
CA PRO A 301 17.84 -2.38 -7.46
C PRO A 301 17.56 -1.09 -6.68
N ILE A 302 18.12 -0.96 -5.47
CA ILE A 302 17.99 0.24 -4.61
C ILE A 302 18.66 1.44 -5.29
N ALA A 303 19.89 1.27 -5.79
CA ALA A 303 20.62 2.34 -6.45
C ALA A 303 19.93 2.84 -7.73
N ILE A 304 19.37 1.91 -8.53
CA ILE A 304 18.62 2.25 -9.75
C ILE A 304 17.32 2.98 -9.41
N ALA A 305 16.59 2.53 -8.39
CA ALA A 305 15.38 3.21 -7.94
C ALA A 305 15.68 4.62 -7.36
N LEU A 306 16.81 4.81 -6.66
CA LEU A 306 17.27 6.14 -6.23
C LEU A 306 17.62 7.03 -7.43
N ALA A 307 18.28 6.49 -8.44
CA ALA A 307 18.55 7.21 -9.68
C ALA A 307 17.25 7.60 -10.40
N ALA A 308 16.26 6.70 -10.45
CA ALA A 308 14.93 7.00 -10.97
C ALA A 308 14.21 8.08 -10.15
N SER A 309 14.41 8.13 -8.84
CA SER A 309 13.89 9.20 -7.99
C SER A 309 14.54 10.54 -8.32
N THR A 310 15.86 10.57 -8.53
CA THR A 310 16.57 11.77 -8.96
C THR A 310 16.08 12.29 -10.31
N ALA A 311 15.68 11.37 -11.20
CA ALA A 311 15.06 11.70 -12.49
C ALA A 311 13.55 12.03 -12.36
N ARG A 312 12.99 12.12 -11.16
CA ARG A 312 11.57 12.37 -10.85
C ARG A 312 10.60 11.36 -11.46
N VAL A 313 11.04 10.12 -11.61
CA VAL A 313 10.22 9.01 -12.14
C VAL A 313 9.66 8.14 -11.01
N TYR A 314 10.39 8.02 -9.88
CA TYR A 314 9.99 7.16 -8.77
C TYR A 314 10.12 7.87 -7.42
N PRO A 315 9.01 8.14 -6.71
CA PRO A 315 9.06 8.94 -5.48
C PRO A 315 9.59 8.16 -4.28
N LEU A 316 10.20 8.88 -3.32
CA LEU A 316 10.65 8.36 -2.02
C LEU A 316 9.46 8.26 -1.06
N THR A 317 8.66 7.22 -1.19
CA THR A 317 7.50 6.96 -0.33
C THR A 317 7.59 5.52 0.17
N GLY A 318 7.57 5.29 1.49
CA GLY A 318 7.85 4.01 2.12
C GLY A 318 7.13 2.82 1.47
N ARG A 319 5.82 2.95 1.22
CA ARG A 319 5.02 1.88 0.59
C ARG A 319 5.51 1.45 -0.80
N LEU A 320 6.03 2.37 -1.61
CA LEU A 320 6.56 2.06 -2.94
C LEU A 320 7.90 1.32 -2.86
N TRP A 321 8.61 1.43 -1.74
CA TRP A 321 9.90 0.80 -1.50
C TRP A 321 9.79 -0.58 -0.82
N THR A 322 8.58 -1.11 -0.64
CA THR A 322 8.33 -2.43 -0.04
C THR A 322 9.07 -3.55 -0.78
N PHE A 323 9.31 -3.43 -2.09
CA PHE A 323 10.10 -4.37 -2.87
C PHE A 323 11.54 -4.52 -2.38
N THR A 324 12.07 -3.55 -1.62
CA THR A 324 13.42 -3.61 -1.04
C THR A 324 13.46 -4.39 0.27
N ALA A 325 12.33 -4.59 0.94
CA ALA A 325 12.27 -5.27 2.23
C ALA A 325 12.87 -6.69 2.21
N PRO A 326 12.62 -7.56 1.20
CA PRO A 326 13.30 -8.85 1.12
C PRO A 326 14.81 -8.73 0.89
N LEU A 327 15.28 -7.72 0.17
CA LEU A 327 16.71 -7.47 -0.06
C LEU A 327 17.38 -7.05 1.27
N CYS A 328 16.75 -6.15 2.01
CA CYS A 328 17.20 -5.73 3.34
C CYS A 328 17.17 -6.90 4.34
N ALA A 329 16.18 -7.79 4.29
CA ALA A 329 16.13 -8.99 5.13
C ALA A 329 17.31 -9.93 4.85
N MET A 330 17.68 -10.13 3.57
CA MET A 330 18.85 -10.92 3.18
C MET A 330 20.15 -10.29 3.67
N LEU A 331 20.31 -8.96 3.51
CA LEU A 331 21.47 -8.20 4.00
C LEU A 331 21.57 -8.24 5.53
N ALA A 332 20.48 -7.92 6.23
CA ALA A 332 20.47 -7.92 7.69
C ALA A 332 20.79 -9.31 8.28
N ALA A 333 20.21 -10.37 7.69
CA ALA A 333 20.48 -11.76 8.09
C ALA A 333 21.97 -12.13 7.91
N ALA A 334 22.57 -11.74 6.79
CA ALA A 334 24.00 -11.94 6.54
C ALA A 334 24.86 -11.16 7.57
N GLY A 335 24.45 -9.94 7.93
CA GLY A 335 25.11 -9.13 8.95
C GLY A 335 25.00 -9.73 10.34
N VAL A 336 23.81 -10.13 10.76
CA VAL A 336 23.57 -10.83 12.05
C VAL A 336 24.48 -12.07 12.15
N ARG A 337 24.50 -12.87 11.09
CA ARG A 337 25.32 -14.09 11.03
C ARG A 337 26.81 -13.78 11.10
N ALA A 338 27.28 -12.76 10.38
CA ALA A 338 28.68 -12.35 10.37
C ALA A 338 29.14 -11.82 11.74
N VAL A 339 28.31 -11.04 12.42
CA VAL A 339 28.58 -10.56 13.78
C VAL A 339 28.59 -11.72 14.77
N ALA A 340 27.57 -12.58 14.75
CA ALA A 340 27.46 -13.71 15.66
C ALA A 340 28.63 -14.69 15.54
N THR A 341 29.16 -14.92 14.34
CA THR A 341 30.34 -15.79 14.13
C THR A 341 31.62 -15.19 14.66
N ARG A 342 31.74 -13.85 14.71
CA ARG A 342 32.90 -13.17 15.31
C ARG A 342 32.85 -13.14 16.84
N VAL A 343 31.63 -13.03 17.40
CA VAL A 343 31.45 -12.94 18.86
C VAL A 343 31.51 -14.31 19.54
N ARG A 344 30.84 -15.32 18.98
CA ARG A 344 30.80 -16.69 19.55
C ARG A 344 30.77 -17.73 18.42
N ARG A 345 31.95 -18.20 18.04
CA ARG A 345 32.10 -19.14 16.93
C ARG A 345 31.32 -20.43 17.15
N ASP A 346 31.37 -20.99 18.36
CA ASP A 346 30.79 -22.31 18.69
C ASP A 346 29.26 -22.28 18.83
N ARG A 347 28.66 -21.11 19.09
CA ARG A 347 27.20 -20.93 19.27
C ARG A 347 26.64 -19.85 18.35
N SER A 348 27.29 -19.62 17.21
CA SER A 348 26.97 -18.51 16.32
C SER A 348 25.54 -18.55 15.78
N PHE A 349 24.99 -19.74 15.50
CA PHE A 349 23.62 -19.87 15.04
C PHE A 349 22.60 -19.54 16.14
N THR A 350 22.78 -20.08 17.35
CA THR A 350 21.94 -19.75 18.51
C THR A 350 21.98 -18.25 18.82
N THR A 351 23.18 -17.64 18.80
CA THR A 351 23.34 -16.21 19.01
C THR A 351 22.59 -15.42 17.91
N SER A 352 22.66 -15.85 16.67
CA SER A 352 21.93 -15.23 15.55
C SER A 352 20.41 -15.30 15.76
N ILE A 353 19.89 -16.45 16.21
CA ILE A 353 18.46 -16.60 16.51
C ILE A 353 18.04 -15.65 17.63
N VAL A 354 18.80 -15.58 18.72
CA VAL A 354 18.49 -14.68 19.86
C VAL A 354 18.47 -13.23 19.40
N VAL A 355 19.51 -12.77 18.67
CA VAL A 355 19.55 -11.39 18.14
C VAL A 355 18.37 -11.12 17.23
N THR A 356 18.04 -12.04 16.33
CA THR A 356 16.89 -11.89 15.43
C THR A 356 15.57 -11.87 16.20
N ALA A 357 15.41 -12.72 17.20
CA ALA A 357 14.23 -12.73 18.06
C ALA A 357 14.08 -11.42 18.84
N CYS A 358 15.17 -10.86 19.35
CA CYS A 358 15.14 -9.53 20.01
C CYS A 358 14.76 -8.41 19.03
N LEU A 359 15.27 -8.44 17.79
CA LEU A 359 14.91 -7.46 16.75
C LEU A 359 13.44 -7.56 16.34
N LEU A 360 12.86 -8.75 16.38
CA LEU A 360 11.48 -9.02 15.95
C LEU A 360 10.47 -9.12 17.11
N ALA A 361 10.92 -8.97 18.36
CA ALA A 361 10.02 -9.12 19.52
C ALA A 361 8.88 -8.09 19.51
N THR A 362 9.18 -6.85 19.14
CA THR A 362 8.20 -5.77 19.00
C THR A 362 7.27 -6.01 17.81
N ALA A 363 7.81 -6.54 16.70
CA ALA A 363 7.03 -6.90 15.53
C ALA A 363 5.99 -7.99 15.81
N GLY A 364 6.36 -9.00 16.59
CA GLY A 364 5.44 -10.06 17.02
C GLY A 364 4.32 -9.53 17.91
N LEU A 365 4.64 -8.57 18.79
CA LEU A 365 3.66 -7.92 19.65
C LEU A 365 2.70 -7.04 18.81
N ASP A 366 3.22 -6.23 17.89
CA ASP A 366 2.43 -5.40 16.98
C ASP A 366 1.46 -6.24 16.12
N ALA A 367 1.95 -7.36 15.56
CA ALA A 367 1.12 -8.30 14.81
C ALA A 367 0.00 -8.90 15.69
N ALA A 368 0.30 -9.27 16.93
CA ALA A 368 -0.69 -9.82 17.87
C ALA A 368 -1.75 -8.78 18.24
N VAL A 369 -1.33 -7.54 18.53
CA VAL A 369 -2.24 -6.44 18.85
C VAL A 369 -3.09 -6.08 17.64
N GLY A 370 -2.49 -5.99 16.44
CA GLY A 370 -3.23 -5.70 15.21
C GLY A 370 -4.30 -6.74 14.85
N LEU A 371 -4.14 -8.00 15.29
CA LEU A 371 -5.15 -9.05 15.10
C LEU A 371 -6.29 -8.96 16.13
N THR A 372 -6.02 -8.46 17.33
CA THR A 372 -6.96 -8.49 18.46
C THR A 372 -7.67 -7.16 18.71
N ASP A 373 -7.06 -6.02 18.34
CA ASP A 373 -7.63 -4.70 18.61
C ASP A 373 -8.41 -4.16 17.39
N PRO A 374 -9.75 -3.93 17.54
CA PRO A 374 -10.56 -3.30 16.50
C PRO A 374 -10.06 -1.89 16.10
N HIS A 375 -9.37 -1.18 17.00
CA HIS A 375 -8.85 0.18 16.74
C HIS A 375 -7.74 0.23 15.70
N PHE A 376 -7.04 -0.89 15.45
CA PHE A 376 -6.07 -1.02 14.36
C PHE A 376 -6.71 -1.18 12.97
N ARG A 377 -8.03 -1.30 12.90
CA ARG A 377 -8.73 -1.35 11.62
C ARG A 377 -8.87 0.07 11.07
N ARG A 378 -8.09 0.37 10.03
CA ARG A 378 -8.04 1.72 9.41
C ARG A 378 -9.36 2.18 8.77
N ALA A 379 -10.31 1.29 8.50
CA ALA A 379 -11.58 1.62 7.89
C ALA A 379 -12.69 0.70 8.38
N HIS A 380 -13.85 1.27 8.67
CA HIS A 380 -15.05 0.57 9.11
C HIS A 380 -16.26 0.92 8.22
N MET A 381 -16.01 1.20 6.95
CA MET A 381 -17.04 1.71 6.05
C MET A 381 -18.19 0.72 5.86
N ARG A 382 -17.92 -0.58 5.70
CA ARG A 382 -18.98 -1.58 5.49
C ARG A 382 -19.98 -1.67 6.66
N PRO A 383 -19.56 -1.81 7.93
CA PRO A 383 -20.50 -1.78 9.05
C PRO A 383 -21.26 -0.46 9.17
N LEU A 384 -20.59 0.66 8.90
CA LEU A 384 -21.23 1.98 8.90
C LEU A 384 -22.32 2.08 7.83
N ILE A 385 -22.05 1.62 6.61
CA ILE A 385 -23.06 1.63 5.53
C ILE A 385 -24.28 0.80 5.92
N GLN A 386 -24.08 -0.41 6.46
CA GLN A 386 -25.18 -1.27 6.91
C GLN A 386 -26.05 -0.59 7.96
N LEU A 387 -25.42 0.08 8.93
CA LEU A 387 -26.13 0.84 9.95
C LEU A 387 -26.91 2.03 9.36
N LEU A 388 -26.27 2.79 8.47
CA LEU A 388 -26.91 3.95 7.84
C LEU A 388 -28.06 3.56 6.90
N GLU A 389 -27.97 2.44 6.21
CA GLU A 389 -29.06 1.91 5.39
C GLU A 389 -30.26 1.49 6.25
N GLU A 390 -30.03 0.93 7.43
CA GLU A 390 -31.10 0.60 8.38
C GLU A 390 -31.74 1.85 8.97
N GLU A 391 -30.93 2.81 9.41
CA GLU A 391 -31.43 4.12 9.88
C GLU A 391 -32.24 4.84 8.79
N GLN A 392 -31.75 4.83 7.54
CA GLN A 392 -32.46 5.45 6.42
C GLN A 392 -33.83 4.80 6.15
N ARG A 393 -33.93 3.46 6.27
CA ARG A 393 -35.22 2.76 6.12
C ARG A 393 -36.25 3.22 7.15
N THR A 394 -35.81 3.51 8.38
CA THR A 394 -36.67 3.89 9.49
C THR A 394 -37.01 5.39 9.53
N THR A 395 -36.03 6.25 9.25
CA THR A 395 -36.16 7.71 9.38
C THR A 395 -36.49 8.42 8.07
N GLY A 396 -36.08 7.82 6.94
CA GLY A 396 -36.13 8.46 5.63
C GLY A 396 -35.09 9.57 5.44
N ASP A 397 -34.15 9.74 6.35
CA ASP A 397 -33.13 10.78 6.30
C ASP A 397 -32.18 10.61 5.09
N PRO A 398 -31.83 11.68 4.39
CA PRO A 398 -30.85 11.62 3.32
C PRO A 398 -29.45 11.33 3.85
N ILE A 399 -28.65 10.58 3.08
CA ILE A 399 -27.26 10.29 3.39
C ILE A 399 -26.37 11.04 2.39
N TYR A 400 -25.46 11.85 2.90
CA TYR A 400 -24.50 12.63 2.14
C TYR A 400 -23.10 12.07 2.34
N VAL A 401 -22.45 11.67 1.27
CA VAL A 401 -21.14 11.01 1.33
C VAL A 401 -20.08 11.96 0.83
N MET A 402 -19.11 12.30 1.67
CA MET A 402 -18.00 13.16 1.29
C MET A 402 -17.07 12.48 0.27
N PRO A 403 -16.36 13.24 -0.59
CA PRO A 403 -15.56 12.70 -1.69
C PRO A 403 -14.55 11.63 -1.29
N ARG A 404 -13.92 11.76 -0.12
CA ARG A 404 -12.98 10.73 0.37
C ARG A 404 -13.66 9.47 0.90
N ALA A 405 -14.95 9.52 1.22
CA ALA A 405 -15.74 8.35 1.57
C ALA A 405 -16.38 7.71 0.32
N ALA A 406 -16.46 8.45 -0.80
CA ALA A 406 -17.16 8.02 -1.99
C ALA A 406 -16.61 6.73 -2.62
N PRO A 407 -15.31 6.48 -2.76
CA PRO A 407 -14.82 5.23 -3.33
C PRO A 407 -15.24 3.99 -2.55
N GLN A 408 -15.20 4.05 -1.21
CA GLN A 408 -15.64 2.94 -0.37
C GLN A 408 -17.16 2.79 -0.40
N TRP A 409 -17.89 3.91 -0.30
CA TRP A 409 -19.34 3.92 -0.43
C TRP A 409 -19.76 3.24 -1.73
N LEU A 410 -19.15 3.63 -2.83
CA LEU A 410 -19.37 3.07 -4.15
C LEU A 410 -19.14 1.56 -4.17
N PHE A 411 -18.00 1.10 -3.65
CA PHE A 411 -17.67 -0.32 -3.64
C PHE A 411 -18.74 -1.16 -2.92
N TYR A 412 -19.22 -0.71 -1.75
CA TYR A 412 -20.13 -1.50 -0.92
C TYR A 412 -21.60 -1.37 -1.32
N THR A 413 -22.01 -0.31 -2.01
CA THR A 413 -23.42 -0.09 -2.38
C THR A 413 -23.74 -0.45 -3.82
N THR A 414 -22.73 -0.71 -4.65
CA THR A 414 -22.94 -1.06 -6.05
C THR A 414 -23.24 -2.55 -6.23
N PRO A 415 -24.29 -2.92 -6.99
CA PRO A 415 -24.55 -4.32 -7.34
C PRO A 415 -23.66 -4.78 -8.51
N TRP A 416 -22.36 -4.93 -8.29
CA TRP A 416 -21.34 -5.25 -9.32
C TRP A 416 -21.66 -6.45 -10.20
N ARG A 417 -22.45 -7.42 -9.71
CA ARG A 417 -22.84 -8.62 -10.44
C ARG A 417 -24.07 -8.43 -11.31
N SER A 418 -24.91 -7.45 -11.02
CA SER A 418 -26.21 -7.26 -11.68
C SER A 418 -26.10 -6.44 -12.95
N ASP A 419 -24.95 -5.83 -13.22
CA ASP A 419 -24.78 -4.91 -14.33
C ASP A 419 -23.42 -5.11 -15.00
N PRO A 420 -23.37 -5.92 -16.08
CA PRO A 420 -22.14 -6.27 -16.78
C PRO A 420 -21.56 -5.12 -17.64
N ALA A 421 -22.23 -3.98 -17.75
CA ALA A 421 -21.71 -2.87 -18.53
C ALA A 421 -20.48 -2.24 -17.86
N PRO A 422 -19.34 -2.15 -18.57
CA PRO A 422 -18.17 -1.46 -18.05
C PRO A 422 -18.52 -0.01 -17.78
N VAL A 423 -18.31 0.44 -16.55
CA VAL A 423 -18.51 1.83 -16.17
C VAL A 423 -17.22 2.58 -16.41
N PRO A 424 -17.19 3.61 -17.26
CA PRO A 424 -16.07 4.53 -17.33
C PRO A 424 -16.01 5.30 -16.01
N LEU A 425 -15.12 4.89 -15.12
CA LEU A 425 -14.90 5.55 -13.82
C LEU A 425 -14.01 6.78 -14.01
N ASP A 426 -14.47 7.75 -14.76
CA ASP A 426 -13.74 9.03 -14.89
C ASP A 426 -13.77 9.85 -13.59
N SER A 427 -14.79 9.62 -12.77
CA SER A 427 -14.85 10.07 -11.38
C SER A 427 -15.90 9.28 -10.59
N ALA A 428 -15.64 8.99 -9.32
CA ALA A 428 -16.62 8.34 -8.42
C ALA A 428 -17.94 9.13 -8.37
N ALA A 429 -17.89 10.45 -8.46
CA ALA A 429 -19.05 11.33 -8.47
C ALA A 429 -19.93 11.13 -9.72
N ARG A 430 -19.38 11.13 -10.93
CA ARG A 430 -20.15 10.91 -12.16
C ARG A 430 -20.79 9.53 -12.20
N TRP A 431 -20.10 8.55 -11.69
CA TRP A 431 -20.62 7.19 -11.64
C TRP A 431 -21.74 7.02 -10.61
N LEU A 432 -21.62 7.60 -9.41
CA LEU A 432 -22.69 7.70 -8.42
C LEU A 432 -23.91 8.43 -8.99
N GLU A 433 -23.67 9.53 -9.70
CA GLU A 433 -24.69 10.30 -10.36
C GLU A 433 -25.45 9.48 -11.42
N GLN A 434 -24.76 8.70 -12.22
CA GLN A 434 -25.36 7.89 -13.28
C GLN A 434 -26.13 6.66 -12.78
N ARG A 435 -25.69 6.01 -11.70
CA ARG A 435 -26.25 4.72 -11.25
C ARG A 435 -27.00 4.75 -9.92
N SER A 436 -26.54 5.51 -8.96
CA SER A 436 -27.21 5.58 -7.65
C SER A 436 -28.29 6.66 -7.61
N CYS A 437 -28.31 7.56 -8.57
CA CYS A 437 -29.16 8.74 -8.58
C CYS A 437 -30.41 8.63 -9.45
N ALA A 438 -30.68 7.52 -10.07
CA ALA A 438 -31.94 7.27 -10.76
C ALA A 438 -32.95 6.59 -9.79
N PRO A 439 -34.22 7.00 -9.77
CA PRO A 439 -34.89 8.03 -10.56
C PRO A 439 -34.89 9.41 -9.89
N ARG A 440 -35.01 10.46 -10.68
CA ARG A 440 -35.11 11.86 -10.23
C ARG A 440 -36.18 12.03 -9.15
N GLY A 441 -35.84 12.74 -8.07
CA GLY A 441 -36.77 13.07 -6.98
C GLY A 441 -36.62 12.22 -5.72
N THR A 442 -35.79 11.19 -5.69
CA THR A 442 -35.51 10.40 -4.50
C THR A 442 -34.45 11.07 -3.61
N GLN A 443 -34.45 10.76 -2.31
CA GLN A 443 -33.41 11.21 -1.38
C GLN A 443 -32.00 10.79 -1.82
N ARG A 444 -31.88 9.64 -2.48
CA ARG A 444 -30.66 9.12 -3.08
C ARG A 444 -30.11 10.02 -4.20
N ALA A 445 -30.97 10.60 -5.04
CA ALA A 445 -30.60 11.55 -6.07
C ALA A 445 -29.99 12.84 -5.49
N ARG A 446 -30.48 13.29 -4.35
CA ARG A 446 -29.93 14.49 -3.64
C ARG A 446 -28.56 14.24 -3.06
N ALA A 447 -28.31 13.08 -2.46
CA ALA A 447 -27.00 12.67 -1.97
C ALA A 447 -25.95 12.70 -3.09
N CYS A 448 -26.32 12.21 -4.28
CA CYS A 448 -25.44 12.19 -5.45
C CYS A 448 -25.15 13.57 -6.04
N GLN A 449 -26.11 14.49 -6.00
CA GLN A 449 -25.87 15.88 -6.43
C GLN A 449 -24.83 16.57 -5.52
N MET A 450 -24.85 16.29 -4.22
CA MET A 450 -23.82 16.80 -3.30
C MET A 450 -22.44 16.24 -3.61
N LEU A 451 -22.33 14.93 -3.86
CA LEU A 451 -21.05 14.30 -4.24
C LEU A 451 -20.48 14.89 -5.53
N GLY A 452 -21.31 15.16 -6.53
CA GLY A 452 -20.90 15.80 -7.78
C GLY A 452 -20.33 17.19 -7.57
N ALA A 453 -20.93 18.01 -6.71
CA ALA A 453 -20.45 19.34 -6.37
C ALA A 453 -19.15 19.30 -5.56
N TYR A 454 -18.99 18.30 -4.69
CA TYR A 454 -17.81 18.12 -3.87
C TYR A 454 -16.58 17.67 -4.65
N SER A 455 -16.75 16.78 -5.61
CA SER A 455 -15.63 16.28 -6.41
C SER A 455 -14.93 17.39 -7.19
N SER A 456 -15.67 18.41 -7.65
CA SER A 456 -15.09 19.55 -8.35
C SER A 456 -14.35 20.52 -7.41
N VAL A 457 -14.80 20.70 -6.18
CA VAL A 457 -14.19 21.62 -5.19
C VAL A 457 -12.97 21.00 -4.51
N MET A 458 -13.02 19.75 -4.08
CA MET A 458 -11.89 19.13 -3.37
C MET A 458 -10.73 18.72 -4.28
N TYR A 459 -10.98 18.37 -5.55
CA TYR A 459 -9.89 18.07 -6.50
C TYR A 459 -9.15 19.35 -6.94
N THR A 460 -9.77 20.53 -6.90
CA THR A 460 -9.11 21.79 -7.22
C THR A 460 -8.42 22.44 -6.03
N GLU A 461 -8.90 22.23 -4.79
CA GLU A 461 -8.31 22.81 -3.58
C GLU A 461 -7.22 21.95 -2.93
N VAL A 462 -7.21 20.65 -3.16
CA VAL A 462 -6.14 19.71 -2.74
C VAL A 462 -4.83 19.90 -3.54
N GLY A 463 -4.77 20.85 -4.46
CA GLY A 463 -3.52 21.34 -5.04
C GLY A 463 -2.53 21.96 -4.04
N GLY A 464 -2.93 22.11 -2.77
CA GLY A 464 -2.07 22.46 -1.66
C GLY A 464 -2.43 21.62 -0.44
N PHE A 465 -1.60 20.65 -0.09
CA PHE A 465 -1.61 19.94 1.20
C PHE A 465 -1.26 20.89 2.39
N SER A 466 -1.46 22.16 2.26
CA SER A 466 -1.31 23.14 3.33
C SER A 466 -2.61 23.19 4.14
N GLY A 467 -2.72 22.39 5.13
CA GLY A 467 -3.61 22.26 6.27
C GLY A 467 -4.64 23.34 6.67
N GLN A 468 -5.04 24.20 5.77
CA GLN A 468 -6.14 25.14 5.91
C GLN A 468 -7.15 24.83 4.79
N ALA A 469 -8.01 23.83 5.06
CA ALA A 469 -9.23 23.71 4.28
C ALA A 469 -10.04 25.02 4.45
N ASP A 470 -10.33 25.70 3.36
CA ASP A 470 -11.32 26.77 3.34
C ASP A 470 -12.62 26.24 3.94
N SER A 471 -13.12 26.83 5.02
CA SER A 471 -14.32 26.39 5.72
C SER A 471 -15.60 26.66 4.92
N SER A 472 -15.54 27.41 3.84
CA SER A 472 -16.69 27.80 3.01
C SER A 472 -17.47 26.63 2.40
N TRP A 473 -16.83 25.46 2.24
CA TRP A 473 -17.51 24.26 1.80
C TRP A 473 -18.58 23.78 2.80
N ALA A 474 -18.26 23.86 4.09
CA ALA A 474 -19.17 23.40 5.13
C ALA A 474 -20.45 24.27 5.18
N ASP A 475 -20.30 25.57 4.99
CA ASP A 475 -21.43 26.50 4.91
C ASP A 475 -22.31 26.21 3.68
N ARG A 476 -21.70 25.98 2.51
CA ARG A 476 -22.43 25.60 1.28
C ARG A 476 -23.22 24.31 1.48
N GLU A 477 -22.64 23.32 2.14
CA GLU A 477 -23.31 22.04 2.39
C GLU A 477 -24.42 22.15 3.41
N MET A 478 -24.27 22.98 4.45
CA MET A 478 -25.35 23.24 5.40
C MET A 478 -26.53 23.95 4.73
N LEU A 479 -26.28 24.90 3.85
CA LEU A 479 -27.34 25.55 3.05
C LEU A 479 -28.08 24.53 2.16
N ARG A 480 -27.37 23.59 1.54
CA ARG A 480 -27.98 22.52 0.73
C ARG A 480 -28.79 21.53 1.56
N LEU A 481 -28.27 21.11 2.70
CA LEU A 481 -28.99 20.27 3.66
C LEU A 481 -30.30 20.95 4.10
N ARG A 482 -30.22 22.21 4.47
CA ARG A 482 -31.37 23.01 4.87
C ARG A 482 -32.41 23.16 3.76
N ALA A 483 -31.96 23.38 2.51
CA ALA A 483 -32.82 23.47 1.33
C ALA A 483 -33.47 22.15 0.92
N ALA A 484 -32.99 21.01 1.42
CA ALA A 484 -33.50 19.68 1.08
C ALA A 484 -34.84 19.33 1.72
N ALA A 485 -35.45 20.20 2.51
CA ALA A 485 -36.74 20.04 3.19
C ALA A 485 -36.83 18.82 4.16
N ALA A 486 -35.72 18.14 4.42
CA ALA A 486 -35.63 17.08 5.39
C ALA A 486 -35.19 17.67 6.76
N PRO A 487 -35.83 17.29 7.88
CA PRO A 487 -35.47 17.81 9.19
C PRO A 487 -34.08 17.39 9.63
N CYS A 488 -33.60 16.23 9.15
CA CYS A 488 -32.27 15.67 9.45
C CYS A 488 -31.62 15.08 8.20
N GLY A 489 -30.30 14.88 8.28
CA GLY A 489 -29.53 14.16 7.26
C GLY A 489 -28.23 13.63 7.85
N TRP A 490 -27.71 12.54 7.28
CA TRP A 490 -26.45 11.95 7.64
C TRP A 490 -25.32 12.46 6.74
N ILE A 491 -24.18 12.84 7.30
CA ILE A 491 -22.95 13.16 6.57
C ILE A 491 -21.90 12.10 6.90
N VAL A 492 -21.40 11.41 5.87
CA VAL A 492 -20.35 10.37 5.96
C VAL A 492 -19.01 10.95 5.56
N MET A 493 -18.03 10.88 6.45
CA MET A 493 -16.66 11.34 6.25
C MET A 493 -15.68 10.16 6.36
N HIS A 494 -14.62 10.18 5.56
CA HIS A 494 -13.52 9.24 5.68
C HIS A 494 -12.19 9.97 5.54
N MET A 495 -11.21 9.63 6.39
CA MET A 495 -9.89 10.29 6.44
C MET A 495 -9.99 11.82 6.42
N ALA A 496 -10.94 12.36 7.19
CA ALA A 496 -11.14 13.80 7.31
C ALA A 496 -9.84 14.47 7.82
N TYR A 497 -9.51 15.62 7.27
CA TYR A 497 -8.47 16.45 7.86
C TYR A 497 -8.90 16.95 9.22
N ALA A 498 -7.96 17.16 10.16
CA ALA A 498 -8.25 17.53 11.54
C ALA A 498 -9.18 18.76 11.69
N GLY A 499 -9.21 19.67 10.71
CA GLY A 499 -10.08 20.83 10.68
C GLY A 499 -11.49 20.60 10.10
N GLU A 500 -11.69 19.54 9.30
CA GLU A 500 -12.97 19.34 8.59
C GLU A 500 -14.16 19.06 9.51
N PRO A 501 -14.07 18.16 10.52
CA PRO A 501 -15.18 17.97 11.46
C PRO A 501 -15.49 19.22 12.26
N LEU A 502 -14.47 20.04 12.57
CA LEU A 502 -14.66 21.30 13.30
C LEU A 502 -15.32 22.36 12.42
N ALA A 503 -14.92 22.46 11.13
CA ALA A 503 -15.56 23.35 10.18
C ALA A 503 -17.04 22.98 9.99
N LEU A 504 -17.35 21.68 9.86
CA LEU A 504 -18.71 21.19 9.78
C LEU A 504 -19.51 21.54 11.03
N ALA A 505 -18.97 21.29 12.22
CA ALA A 505 -19.65 21.62 13.48
C ALA A 505 -19.96 23.13 13.61
N ARG A 506 -19.03 23.99 13.19
CA ARG A 506 -19.23 25.44 13.17
C ARG A 506 -20.33 25.85 12.18
N ALA A 507 -20.29 25.30 10.96
CA ALA A 507 -21.31 25.58 9.95
C ALA A 507 -22.69 25.11 10.39
N VAL A 508 -22.81 23.93 11.02
CA VAL A 508 -24.06 23.44 11.62
C VAL A 508 -24.61 24.45 12.60
N ALA A 509 -23.80 24.92 13.55
CA ALA A 509 -24.21 25.91 14.55
C ALA A 509 -24.59 27.25 13.91
N THR A 510 -23.83 27.73 12.92
CA THR A 510 -24.09 29.00 12.22
C THR A 510 -25.44 28.98 11.48
N HIS A 511 -25.82 27.84 10.92
CA HIS A 511 -27.06 27.68 10.17
C HIS A 511 -28.26 27.19 11.00
N GLY A 512 -28.16 27.22 12.34
CA GLY A 512 -29.24 26.84 13.26
C GLY A 512 -29.53 25.36 13.31
N GLY A 513 -28.54 24.53 12.95
CA GLY A 513 -28.59 23.10 13.09
C GLY A 513 -27.90 22.60 14.35
N TYR A 514 -28.08 21.31 14.64
CA TYR A 514 -27.37 20.61 15.71
C TYR A 514 -27.01 19.19 15.30
N VAL A 515 -25.96 18.66 15.88
CA VAL A 515 -25.58 17.26 15.71
C VAL A 515 -26.37 16.42 16.69
N GLN A 516 -27.32 15.65 16.18
CA GLN A 516 -28.18 14.80 17.01
C GLN A 516 -27.47 13.48 17.37
N ASN A 517 -26.74 12.92 16.45
CA ASN A 517 -26.01 11.65 16.63
C ASN A 517 -24.69 11.68 15.86
N ALA A 518 -23.70 10.97 16.39
CA ALA A 518 -22.41 10.81 15.75
C ALA A 518 -21.96 9.35 15.86
N ILE A 519 -21.62 8.75 14.73
CA ILE A 519 -21.16 7.38 14.63
C ILE A 519 -19.74 7.40 14.11
N ASP A 520 -18.91 6.74 14.83
CA ASP A 520 -17.50 6.59 14.61
C ASP A 520 -17.23 5.15 14.15
N GLY A 521 -17.71 4.79 12.97
CA GLY A 521 -17.48 3.48 12.32
C GLY A 521 -17.75 2.22 13.14
N VAL A 522 -17.69 2.27 14.49
CA VAL A 522 -17.97 1.16 15.42
C VAL A 522 -18.43 1.66 16.79
N PHE A 523 -18.15 2.90 17.17
CA PHE A 523 -18.44 3.41 18.51
C PHE A 523 -19.19 4.73 18.46
N ALA A 524 -20.23 4.86 19.30
CA ALA A 524 -20.84 6.15 19.54
C ALA A 524 -19.80 7.08 20.17
N LEU A 525 -19.55 8.23 19.53
CA LEU A 525 -18.69 9.26 20.14
C LEU A 525 -19.33 9.74 21.45
N PRO A 526 -18.55 9.99 22.50
CA PRO A 526 -19.04 10.82 23.59
C PRO A 526 -19.49 12.17 23.01
N PRO A 527 -20.54 12.78 23.57
CA PRO A 527 -21.06 14.06 23.09
C PRO A 527 -19.87 15.01 22.92
N LEU A 528 -19.81 15.74 21.79
CA LEU A 528 -18.77 16.72 21.46
C LEU A 528 -18.47 17.52 22.74
N ALA A 529 -17.42 17.10 23.45
CA ALA A 529 -17.07 17.68 24.72
C ALA A 529 -16.74 19.15 24.46
N SER A 530 -17.60 19.99 24.97
CA SER A 530 -17.33 21.40 25.15
C SER A 530 -16.01 21.52 25.91
N ARG A 531 -14.98 22.07 25.24
CA ARG A 531 -13.73 22.56 25.78
C ARG A 531 -12.54 21.57 25.88
N GLY A 532 -11.60 21.72 24.97
CA GLY A 532 -10.18 21.80 25.37
C GLY A 532 -9.39 20.52 25.44
N GLU A 533 -9.93 19.33 25.22
CA GLU A 533 -9.11 18.12 25.14
C GLU A 533 -8.43 18.02 23.79
N ARG A 534 -7.09 18.01 23.82
CA ARG A 534 -6.25 17.68 22.68
C ARG A 534 -6.53 16.22 22.30
N VAL A 535 -7.36 16.01 21.28
CA VAL A 535 -7.58 14.71 20.67
C VAL A 535 -6.22 14.19 20.20
N ARG A 536 -5.78 13.06 20.73
CA ARG A 536 -4.53 12.43 20.28
C ARG A 536 -4.73 11.96 18.84
N PRO A 537 -3.89 12.39 17.88
CA PRO A 537 -4.14 12.21 16.44
C PRO A 537 -4.28 10.76 15.97
N ASN A 538 -3.82 9.79 16.74
CA ASN A 538 -3.69 8.38 16.35
C ASN A 538 -4.80 7.44 16.84
N ARG A 539 -5.84 7.96 17.50
CA ARG A 539 -6.97 7.15 17.99
C ARG A 539 -8.31 7.54 17.37
N ASP A 540 -8.31 8.45 16.43
CA ASP A 540 -9.53 8.91 15.78
C ASP A 540 -9.85 7.99 14.60
N PRO A 541 -10.99 7.29 14.56
CA PRO A 541 -11.32 6.40 13.47
C PRO A 541 -11.41 7.16 12.15
N ALA A 542 -10.87 6.53 11.12
CA ALA A 542 -10.77 7.13 9.79
C ALA A 542 -12.15 7.41 9.18
N THR A 543 -13.19 6.70 9.62
CA THR A 543 -14.56 6.80 9.09
C THR A 543 -15.51 7.30 10.17
N LYS A 544 -16.31 8.32 9.86
CA LYS A 544 -17.26 8.96 10.76
C LYS A 544 -18.57 9.25 10.05
N ALA A 545 -19.69 9.23 10.77
CA ALA A 545 -20.94 9.74 10.27
C ALA A 545 -21.61 10.63 11.33
N PHE A 546 -22.20 11.73 10.88
CA PHE A 546 -22.89 12.70 11.72
C PHE A 546 -24.32 12.86 11.25
N ARG A 547 -25.29 12.69 12.15
CA ARG A 547 -26.68 13.05 11.92
C ARG A 547 -26.89 14.49 12.30
N ILE A 548 -27.15 15.33 11.32
CA ILE A 548 -27.38 16.77 11.49
C ILE A 548 -28.86 17.05 11.33
N CYS A 549 -29.45 17.76 12.29
CA CYS A 549 -30.85 18.14 12.28
C CYS A 549 -30.99 19.66 12.36
N PHE A 550 -32.09 20.17 11.81
CA PHE A 550 -32.48 21.59 11.91
C PHE A 550 -33.82 21.70 12.60
N ASP A 551 -33.98 22.67 13.50
CA ASP A 551 -35.25 22.93 14.15
C ASP A 551 -36.30 23.39 13.13
N ARG A 552 -37.47 22.79 13.17
CA ARG A 552 -38.58 23.12 12.25
C ARG A 552 -38.99 24.59 12.30
N GLN A 553 -38.78 25.27 13.44
CA GLN A 553 -39.10 26.70 13.63
C GLN A 553 -38.10 27.63 12.92
N ALA A 554 -36.91 27.14 12.55
CA ALA A 554 -35.91 27.89 11.80
C ALA A 554 -36.05 27.76 10.27
N ILE A 555 -36.95 26.89 9.80
CA ILE A 555 -37.31 26.73 8.40
C ILE A 555 -38.53 27.62 8.18
N GLY A 556 -38.30 28.90 7.87
CA GLY A 556 -39.37 29.82 7.47
C GLY A 556 -40.09 29.30 6.20
N PRO A 557 -41.34 29.79 5.94
CA PRO A 557 -42.19 29.30 4.87
C PRO A 557 -41.55 29.36 3.47
#